data_30d93d2e1126a1c7eedb96d4b49056a4
#
_entry.id   30d93d2e1126a1c7eedb96d4b49056a4
#
_cell.length_a   1.000
_cell.length_b   1.000
_cell.length_c   1.000
_cell.angle_alpha   90.00
_cell.angle_beta   90.00
_cell.angle_gamma   90.00
#
_symmetry.space_group_name_H-M   'P 1'
#
loop_
_entity.id
_entity.type
_entity.pdbx_description
1 polymer ?
#
loop_
_entity_poly.entity_id
_entity_poly.type
_entity_poly.pdbx_seq_one_letter_code
_entity_poly.pdbx_strand_id
1 'polypeptide(L)'
;MSISSGRVIVVGAGIVGAACAWYLMRDGHQVTIVDRAGVGCGATAAGMGHIVVMDDSPAQLALTRYSRQLWNDMAPQLPASAEFVPSGTLWIADDAEEMAAAEKKAALYKSCDVDAVVLSPAELYAREANLRPGLAGALLVPADSVIYSPCAAAWLVNNVCSQGGILIKNAEVKAVRDDCVELRDGRVLQTDISVIASGTSLAELLPQFPVRARKGHLVITDRAPAFVRHQLVELGYLKSAHATEADSVAFNVQPRATGQLLIGSSRQYQMQSAQVDHGILQAMLNRAFYFMPSLKQLGAVRAWAGFRAASPDHLPILGPVAGTAGVYVAGGHEGLGITTSLAGGRLIADMLAGRTSAIDPAPYLPARFAAGSGRERWHHG
;
A
#
# COMPACT_ATOMS: atom_id res chain seq x y z
N MET A 1 -21.67 -9.51 -19.87
CA MET A 1 -22.67 -8.44 -19.98
C MET A 1 -22.09 -7.21 -19.30
N SER A 2 -21.89 -6.10 -20.02
CA SER A 2 -21.49 -4.83 -19.40
C SER A 2 -22.67 -4.31 -18.57
N ILE A 3 -22.43 -4.06 -17.28
CA ILE A 3 -23.47 -3.48 -16.42
C ILE A 3 -23.51 -1.98 -16.74
N SER A 4 -24.60 -1.53 -17.39
CA SER A 4 -24.96 -0.12 -17.45
C SER A 4 -25.09 0.41 -16.02
N SER A 5 -24.87 1.72 -15.78
CA SER A 5 -24.86 2.38 -14.46
C SER A 5 -25.79 1.72 -13.42
N GLY A 6 -25.20 1.16 -12.35
CA GLY A 6 -25.92 0.49 -11.25
C GLY A 6 -25.55 1.11 -9.91
N ARG A 7 -26.29 0.70 -8.86
CA ARG A 7 -25.98 1.07 -7.46
C ARG A 7 -24.79 0.23 -6.97
N VAL A 8 -23.75 0.88 -6.53
CA VAL A 8 -22.53 0.23 -6.02
C VAL A 8 -22.32 0.60 -4.56
N ILE A 9 -22.11 -0.41 -3.72
CA ILE A 9 -21.61 -0.21 -2.35
C ILE A 9 -20.14 -0.59 -2.29
N VAL A 10 -19.30 0.36 -1.87
CA VAL A 10 -17.89 0.11 -1.55
C VAL A 10 -17.74 -0.01 -0.03
N VAL A 11 -17.34 -1.17 0.44
CA VAL A 11 -17.13 -1.45 1.87
C VAL A 11 -15.68 -1.16 2.25
N GLY A 12 -15.46 -0.07 2.96
CA GLY A 12 -14.17 0.47 3.36
C GLY A 12 -13.82 1.77 2.67
N ALA A 13 -13.53 2.81 3.45
CA ALA A 13 -13.09 4.14 3.02
C ALA A 13 -11.57 4.36 3.19
N GLY A 14 -10.78 3.28 3.26
CA GLY A 14 -9.33 3.33 3.11
C GLY A 14 -8.94 3.72 1.68
N ILE A 15 -7.64 3.94 1.44
CA ILE A 15 -7.15 4.43 0.12
C ILE A 15 -7.56 3.50 -1.04
N VAL A 16 -7.65 2.18 -0.81
CA VAL A 16 -8.07 1.21 -1.83
C VAL A 16 -9.56 1.37 -2.16
N GLY A 17 -10.43 1.39 -1.14
CA GLY A 17 -11.86 1.60 -1.34
C GLY A 17 -12.18 2.98 -1.92
N ALA A 18 -11.46 4.02 -1.49
CA ALA A 18 -11.57 5.37 -2.04
C ALA A 18 -11.22 5.41 -3.53
N ALA A 19 -10.16 4.70 -3.95
CA ALA A 19 -9.78 4.57 -5.36
C ALA A 19 -10.83 3.80 -6.18
N CYS A 20 -11.35 2.68 -5.65
CA CYS A 20 -12.45 1.95 -6.30
C CYS A 20 -13.67 2.85 -6.49
N ALA A 21 -14.12 3.51 -5.42
CA ALA A 21 -15.27 4.42 -5.46
C ALA A 21 -15.09 5.55 -6.48
N TRP A 22 -13.89 6.13 -6.54
CA TRP A 22 -13.58 7.21 -7.48
C TRP A 22 -13.67 6.79 -8.94
N TYR A 23 -13.13 5.61 -9.30
CA TYR A 23 -13.24 5.11 -10.67
C TYR A 23 -14.66 4.71 -11.03
N LEU A 24 -15.37 4.04 -10.13
CA LEU A 24 -16.76 3.62 -10.36
C LEU A 24 -17.72 4.81 -10.50
N MET A 25 -17.50 5.87 -9.72
CA MET A 25 -18.26 7.13 -9.88
C MET A 25 -18.04 7.76 -11.25
N ARG A 26 -16.80 7.76 -11.74
CA ARG A 26 -16.44 8.29 -13.07
C ARG A 26 -17.00 7.43 -14.21
N ASP A 27 -17.26 6.15 -13.97
CA ASP A 27 -17.94 5.26 -14.90
C ASP A 27 -19.48 5.39 -14.85
N GLY A 28 -20.02 6.33 -14.06
CA GLY A 28 -21.44 6.67 -14.00
C GLY A 28 -22.27 5.81 -13.03
N HIS A 29 -21.63 5.05 -12.13
CA HIS A 29 -22.34 4.31 -11.08
C HIS A 29 -22.82 5.24 -9.96
N GLN A 30 -23.92 4.85 -9.29
CA GLN A 30 -24.37 5.46 -8.04
C GLN A 30 -23.60 4.84 -6.87
N VAL A 31 -22.59 5.54 -6.35
CA VAL A 31 -21.66 4.99 -5.37
C VAL A 31 -22.04 5.36 -3.94
N THR A 32 -22.15 4.35 -3.08
CA THR A 32 -22.24 4.51 -1.63
C THR A 32 -20.99 3.88 -0.98
N ILE A 33 -20.24 4.65 -0.22
CA ILE A 33 -19.08 4.18 0.55
C ILE A 33 -19.55 3.96 2.01
N VAL A 34 -19.25 2.79 2.55
CA VAL A 34 -19.58 2.42 3.93
C VAL A 34 -18.31 2.11 4.70
N ASP A 35 -18.08 2.77 5.83
CA ASP A 35 -16.92 2.52 6.66
C ASP A 35 -17.26 2.49 8.16
N ARG A 36 -16.65 1.55 8.90
CA ARG A 36 -16.85 1.36 10.33
C ARG A 36 -16.33 2.50 11.21
N ALA A 37 -15.37 3.28 10.69
CA ALA A 37 -14.74 4.39 11.43
C ALA A 37 -14.83 5.69 10.63
N GLY A 38 -14.03 5.81 9.56
CA GLY A 38 -13.97 7.02 8.74
C GLY A 38 -12.95 6.91 7.64
N VAL A 39 -12.86 7.96 6.84
CA VAL A 39 -12.00 7.98 5.66
C VAL A 39 -10.53 7.92 6.03
N GLY A 40 -9.78 7.07 5.33
CA GLY A 40 -8.33 6.99 5.46
C GLY A 40 -7.82 6.35 6.77
N CYS A 41 -8.70 5.76 7.58
CA CYS A 41 -8.34 5.05 8.80
C CYS A 41 -7.64 3.70 8.54
N GLY A 42 -7.29 2.97 9.58
CA GLY A 42 -6.68 1.65 9.48
C GLY A 42 -5.28 1.68 8.86
N ALA A 43 -5.01 0.76 7.94
CA ALA A 43 -3.69 0.63 7.27
C ALA A 43 -3.29 1.91 6.52
N THR A 44 -4.24 2.65 5.97
CA THR A 44 -4.02 3.92 5.28
C THR A 44 -3.39 4.96 6.20
N ALA A 45 -3.93 5.16 7.40
CA ALA A 45 -3.39 6.10 8.38
C ALA A 45 -2.08 5.63 9.01
N ALA A 46 -1.86 4.32 9.07
CA ALA A 46 -0.69 3.74 9.72
C ALA A 46 0.50 3.52 8.78
N GLY A 47 0.34 3.72 7.47
CA GLY A 47 1.37 3.52 6.46
C GLY A 47 2.31 4.71 6.29
N MET A 48 3.46 4.47 5.66
CA MET A 48 4.44 5.52 5.37
C MET A 48 4.02 6.44 4.22
N GLY A 49 3.27 5.94 3.24
CA GLY A 49 2.84 6.75 2.11
C GLY A 49 3.71 6.58 0.87
N HIS A 50 4.29 5.41 0.66
CA HIS A 50 5.12 5.12 -0.50
C HIS A 50 4.30 4.97 -1.78
N ILE A 51 4.78 5.57 -2.86
CA ILE A 51 4.37 5.35 -4.25
C ILE A 51 5.62 4.88 -5.00
N VAL A 52 5.82 3.58 -5.07
CA VAL A 52 7.08 2.96 -5.49
C VAL A 52 6.86 1.84 -6.50
N VAL A 53 7.88 1.54 -7.28
CA VAL A 53 7.94 0.32 -8.09
C VAL A 53 8.60 -0.79 -7.29
N MET A 54 7.96 -1.98 -7.27
CA MET A 54 8.44 -3.18 -6.60
C MET A 54 8.45 -4.35 -7.59
N ASP A 55 9.40 -5.27 -7.41
CA ASP A 55 9.72 -6.33 -8.38
C ASP A 55 9.85 -7.72 -7.76
N ASP A 56 9.15 -7.98 -6.64
CA ASP A 56 9.14 -9.31 -6.01
C ASP A 56 8.55 -10.39 -6.95
N SER A 57 7.78 -9.96 -7.94
CA SER A 57 7.31 -10.79 -9.06
C SER A 57 7.01 -9.92 -10.29
N PRO A 58 6.97 -10.51 -11.51
CA PRO A 58 6.55 -9.77 -12.72
C PRO A 58 5.16 -9.13 -12.59
N ALA A 59 4.23 -9.80 -11.92
CA ALA A 59 2.89 -9.27 -11.66
C ALA A 59 2.94 -8.06 -10.72
N GLN A 60 3.74 -8.12 -9.65
CA GLN A 60 3.89 -6.99 -8.73
C GLN A 60 4.53 -5.79 -9.44
N LEU A 61 5.55 -6.03 -10.27
CA LEU A 61 6.20 -4.99 -11.06
C LEU A 61 5.21 -4.32 -12.03
N ALA A 62 4.41 -5.09 -12.75
CA ALA A 62 3.40 -4.57 -13.66
C ALA A 62 2.38 -3.68 -12.93
N LEU A 63 1.87 -4.15 -11.78
CA LEU A 63 0.86 -3.44 -11.00
C LEU A 63 1.41 -2.15 -10.38
N THR A 64 2.60 -2.22 -9.77
CA THR A 64 3.19 -1.05 -9.10
C THR A 64 3.64 0.01 -10.10
N ARG A 65 4.21 -0.40 -11.23
CA ARG A 65 4.55 0.50 -12.34
C ARG A 65 3.32 1.23 -12.88
N TYR A 66 2.26 0.48 -13.20
CA TYR A 66 1.01 1.05 -13.69
C TYR A 66 0.38 1.99 -12.67
N SER A 67 0.32 1.58 -11.41
CA SER A 67 -0.28 2.41 -10.36
C SER A 67 0.52 3.68 -10.08
N ARG A 68 1.86 3.61 -10.10
CA ARG A 68 2.73 4.79 -9.97
C ARG A 68 2.45 5.80 -11.09
N GLN A 69 2.30 5.33 -12.34
CA GLN A 69 1.92 6.21 -13.45
C GLN A 69 0.59 6.91 -13.16
N LEU A 70 -0.45 6.17 -12.75
CA LEU A 70 -1.75 6.75 -12.41
C LEU A 70 -1.67 7.79 -11.29
N TRP A 71 -0.81 7.56 -10.28
CA TRP A 71 -0.53 8.53 -9.23
C TRP A 71 0.16 9.79 -9.75
N ASN A 72 1.14 9.65 -10.62
CA ASN A 72 1.83 10.78 -11.24
C ASN A 72 0.88 11.61 -12.13
N ASP A 73 0.00 10.95 -12.87
CA ASP A 73 -1.03 11.61 -13.70
C ASP A 73 -2.08 12.35 -12.83
N MET A 74 -2.35 11.82 -11.63
CA MET A 74 -3.27 12.43 -10.67
C MET A 74 -2.63 13.56 -9.85
N ALA A 75 -1.33 13.56 -9.67
CA ALA A 75 -0.59 14.46 -8.78
C ALA A 75 -0.93 15.95 -8.96
N PRO A 76 -1.10 16.50 -10.20
CA PRO A 76 -1.47 17.91 -10.38
C PRO A 76 -2.84 18.29 -9.81
N GLN A 77 -3.71 17.33 -9.55
CA GLN A 77 -5.05 17.54 -9.02
C GLN A 77 -5.13 17.39 -7.50
N LEU A 78 -4.10 16.82 -6.89
CA LEU A 78 -4.07 16.57 -5.45
C LEU A 78 -3.92 17.89 -4.67
N PRO A 79 -4.62 18.04 -3.52
CA PRO A 79 -4.42 19.19 -2.66
C PRO A 79 -3.04 19.13 -1.98
N ALA A 80 -2.49 20.28 -1.62
CA ALA A 80 -1.21 20.38 -0.90
C ALA A 80 -1.18 19.55 0.39
N SER A 81 -2.33 19.36 1.04
CA SER A 81 -2.46 18.51 2.22
C SER A 81 -2.23 17.02 1.98
N ALA A 82 -2.29 16.56 0.73
CA ALA A 82 -1.91 15.19 0.37
C ALA A 82 -0.39 14.96 0.38
N GLU A 83 0.40 16.04 0.48
CA GLU A 83 1.87 15.99 0.55
C GLU A 83 2.49 15.05 -0.50
N PHE A 84 2.00 15.10 -1.74
CA PHE A 84 2.60 14.32 -2.82
C PHE A 84 3.94 14.96 -3.21
N VAL A 85 5.02 14.23 -2.98
CA VAL A 85 6.39 14.71 -3.23
C VAL A 85 7.13 13.68 -4.08
N PRO A 86 7.62 14.03 -5.28
CA PRO A 86 8.47 13.18 -6.11
C PRO A 86 9.89 13.14 -5.54
N SER A 87 10.06 12.46 -4.40
CA SER A 87 11.34 12.40 -3.66
C SER A 87 12.33 11.42 -4.29
N GLY A 88 11.87 10.50 -5.11
CA GLY A 88 12.65 9.32 -5.50
C GLY A 88 12.89 8.35 -4.34
N THR A 89 13.23 7.11 -4.67
CA THR A 89 13.67 6.10 -3.71
C THR A 89 15.14 5.79 -3.90
N LEU A 90 15.91 5.84 -2.81
CA LEU A 90 17.27 5.34 -2.74
C LEU A 90 17.29 3.97 -2.03
N TRP A 91 17.56 2.92 -2.78
CA TRP A 91 17.84 1.60 -2.28
C TRP A 91 19.32 1.53 -1.89
N ILE A 92 19.60 1.60 -0.60
CA ILE A 92 20.95 1.72 -0.05
C ILE A 92 21.62 0.34 -0.02
N ALA A 93 22.79 0.23 -0.64
CA ALA A 93 23.62 -0.98 -0.62
C ALA A 93 24.69 -0.85 0.48
N ASP A 94 24.68 -1.81 1.40
CA ASP A 94 25.62 -1.87 2.52
C ASP A 94 26.99 -2.39 2.09
N ASP A 95 27.02 -3.34 1.18
CA ASP A 95 28.22 -4.03 0.69
C ASP A 95 28.23 -4.27 -0.83
N ALA A 96 29.31 -4.91 -1.32
CA ALA A 96 29.48 -5.20 -2.73
C ALA A 96 28.47 -6.23 -3.28
N GLU A 97 27.97 -7.14 -2.44
CA GLU A 97 26.94 -8.11 -2.85
C GLU A 97 25.62 -7.40 -3.11
N GLU A 98 25.25 -6.46 -2.22
CA GLU A 98 24.07 -5.63 -2.41
C GLU A 98 24.21 -4.69 -3.62
N MET A 99 25.42 -4.16 -3.89
CA MET A 99 25.65 -3.39 -5.13
C MET A 99 25.42 -4.23 -6.38
N ALA A 100 25.93 -5.48 -6.42
CA ALA A 100 25.67 -6.38 -7.53
C ALA A 100 24.17 -6.69 -7.71
N ALA A 101 23.40 -6.75 -6.59
CA ALA A 101 21.95 -6.86 -6.63
C ALA A 101 21.29 -5.58 -7.16
N ALA A 102 21.78 -4.39 -6.78
CA ALA A 102 21.33 -3.11 -7.29
C ALA A 102 21.51 -2.99 -8.82
N GLU A 103 22.63 -3.44 -9.35
CA GLU A 103 22.93 -3.45 -10.80
C GLU A 103 21.96 -4.37 -11.56
N LYS A 104 21.69 -5.57 -11.02
CA LYS A 104 20.72 -6.50 -11.61
C LYS A 104 19.31 -5.90 -11.60
N LYS A 105 18.91 -5.27 -10.49
CA LYS A 105 17.62 -4.60 -10.34
C LYS A 105 17.50 -3.42 -11.32
N ALA A 106 18.56 -2.62 -11.50
CA ALA A 106 18.60 -1.55 -12.49
C ALA A 106 18.41 -2.06 -13.93
N ALA A 107 19.07 -3.17 -14.28
CA ALA A 107 18.93 -3.80 -15.60
C ALA A 107 17.49 -4.31 -15.83
N LEU A 108 16.87 -4.95 -14.82
CA LEU A 108 15.47 -5.36 -14.87
C LEU A 108 14.55 -4.16 -15.06
N TYR A 109 14.72 -3.12 -14.26
CA TYR A 109 13.89 -1.91 -14.33
C TYR A 109 13.99 -1.26 -15.71
N LYS A 110 15.20 -1.12 -16.25
CA LYS A 110 15.42 -0.60 -17.61
C LYS A 110 14.70 -1.43 -18.68
N SER A 111 14.68 -2.77 -18.56
CA SER A 111 13.97 -3.64 -19.50
C SER A 111 12.44 -3.50 -19.43
N CYS A 112 11.94 -2.87 -18.36
CA CYS A 112 10.52 -2.63 -18.11
C CYS A 112 10.16 -1.14 -18.17
N ASP A 113 10.95 -0.29 -18.83
CA ASP A 113 10.75 1.16 -18.95
C ASP A 113 10.60 1.87 -17.58
N VAL A 114 11.37 1.44 -16.59
CA VAL A 114 11.49 2.09 -15.31
C VAL A 114 12.86 2.72 -15.18
N ASP A 115 12.93 4.03 -15.09
CA ASP A 115 14.19 4.74 -14.86
C ASP A 115 14.76 4.37 -13.49
N ALA A 116 16.02 3.93 -13.51
CA ALA A 116 16.79 3.60 -12.33
C ALA A 116 18.28 3.86 -12.58
N VAL A 117 18.95 4.46 -11.60
CA VAL A 117 20.35 4.88 -11.72
C VAL A 117 21.16 4.28 -10.58
N VAL A 118 22.19 3.51 -10.92
CA VAL A 118 23.16 3.00 -9.95
C VAL A 118 24.10 4.13 -9.55
N LEU A 119 24.21 4.38 -8.25
CA LEU A 119 25.03 5.45 -7.68
C LEU A 119 26.26 4.89 -6.99
N SER A 120 27.42 5.48 -7.27
CA SER A 120 28.65 5.28 -6.50
C SER A 120 28.50 5.81 -5.07
N PRO A 121 29.38 5.44 -4.13
CA PRO A 121 29.38 6.01 -2.78
C PRO A 121 29.47 7.54 -2.79
N ALA A 122 30.30 8.13 -3.64
CA ALA A 122 30.45 9.58 -3.74
C ALA A 122 29.15 10.28 -4.14
N GLU A 123 28.46 9.73 -5.13
CA GLU A 123 27.16 10.26 -5.59
C GLU A 123 26.06 10.07 -4.55
N LEU A 124 26.08 8.95 -3.81
CA LEU A 124 25.15 8.70 -2.70
C LEU A 124 25.32 9.76 -1.60
N TYR A 125 26.55 9.98 -1.13
CA TYR A 125 26.82 10.96 -0.05
C TYR A 125 26.58 12.41 -0.49
N ALA A 126 26.76 12.73 -1.77
CA ALA A 126 26.41 14.04 -2.31
C ALA A 126 24.89 14.31 -2.23
N ARG A 127 24.06 13.26 -2.25
CA ARG A 127 22.60 13.36 -2.13
C ARG A 127 22.13 13.28 -0.68
N GLU A 128 22.73 12.37 0.13
CA GLU A 128 22.30 12.05 1.49
C GLU A 128 23.51 12.04 2.45
N ALA A 129 23.91 13.22 2.88
CA ALA A 129 25.11 13.44 3.70
C ALA A 129 25.01 12.86 5.13
N ASN A 130 23.79 12.56 5.62
CA ASN A 130 23.54 12.04 6.95
C ASN A 130 23.67 10.51 7.07
N LEU A 131 23.91 9.82 5.95
CA LEU A 131 24.21 8.38 5.95
C LEU A 131 25.59 8.10 6.56
N ARG A 132 25.73 6.93 7.22
CA ARG A 132 27.04 6.51 7.76
C ARG A 132 28.08 6.32 6.65
N PRO A 133 29.36 6.54 6.90
CA PRO A 133 30.41 6.22 5.95
C PRO A 133 30.55 4.70 5.71
N GLY A 134 31.17 4.33 4.57
CA GLY A 134 31.49 2.94 4.25
C GLY A 134 30.35 2.17 3.57
N LEU A 135 29.27 2.81 3.11
CA LEU A 135 28.25 2.21 2.25
C LEU A 135 28.78 2.00 0.83
N ALA A 136 28.37 0.93 0.18
CA ALA A 136 28.87 0.55 -1.14
C ALA A 136 28.24 1.37 -2.28
N GLY A 137 27.10 2.00 -2.06
CA GLY A 137 26.39 2.82 -3.04
C GLY A 137 24.89 2.71 -2.89
N ALA A 138 24.14 2.96 -3.97
CA ALA A 138 22.69 2.85 -3.98
C ALA A 138 22.13 2.65 -5.39
N LEU A 139 20.87 2.25 -5.48
CA LEU A 139 20.02 2.38 -6.66
C LEU A 139 19.01 3.49 -6.44
N LEU A 140 19.02 4.52 -7.28
CA LEU A 140 18.03 5.57 -7.31
C LEU A 140 16.93 5.23 -8.31
N VAL A 141 15.66 5.29 -7.85
CA VAL A 141 14.45 5.25 -8.69
C VAL A 141 13.80 6.64 -8.64
N PRO A 142 14.10 7.53 -9.58
CA PRO A 142 13.79 8.97 -9.44
C PRO A 142 12.31 9.29 -9.52
N ALA A 143 11.50 8.47 -10.21
CA ALA A 143 10.08 8.70 -10.40
C ALA A 143 9.20 8.17 -9.26
N ASP A 144 9.78 7.57 -8.24
CA ASP A 144 9.08 7.20 -7.02
C ASP A 144 8.74 8.45 -6.19
N SER A 145 7.67 8.35 -5.41
CA SER A 145 7.12 9.48 -4.67
C SER A 145 6.67 9.07 -3.29
N VAL A 146 6.40 10.03 -2.45
CA VAL A 146 5.74 9.85 -1.16
C VAL A 146 4.45 10.67 -1.12
N ILE A 147 3.47 10.21 -0.33
CA ILE A 147 2.17 10.85 -0.19
C ILE A 147 1.65 10.74 1.25
N TYR A 148 0.91 11.73 1.73
CA TYR A 148 0.12 11.59 2.95
C TYR A 148 -1.22 10.94 2.63
N SER A 149 -1.25 9.63 2.70
CA SER A 149 -2.35 8.79 2.23
C SER A 149 -3.71 9.04 2.88
N PRO A 150 -3.84 9.46 4.17
CA PRO A 150 -5.15 9.84 4.71
C PRO A 150 -5.80 11.02 3.99
N CYS A 151 -5.02 12.06 3.66
CA CYS A 151 -5.53 13.22 2.93
C CYS A 151 -5.82 12.88 1.46
N ALA A 152 -5.02 12.01 0.83
CA ALA A 152 -5.31 11.51 -0.51
C ALA A 152 -6.62 10.69 -0.55
N ALA A 153 -6.84 9.81 0.42
CA ALA A 153 -8.10 9.06 0.54
C ALA A 153 -9.29 10.00 0.77
N ALA A 154 -9.14 11.01 1.64
CA ALA A 154 -10.17 12.01 1.87
C ALA A 154 -10.50 12.81 0.60
N TRP A 155 -9.48 13.18 -0.17
CA TRP A 155 -9.68 13.89 -1.43
C TRP A 155 -10.46 13.02 -2.44
N LEU A 156 -10.10 11.75 -2.61
CA LEU A 156 -10.83 10.83 -3.49
C LEU A 156 -12.30 10.68 -3.07
N VAL A 157 -12.56 10.45 -1.78
CA VAL A 157 -13.93 10.32 -1.25
C VAL A 157 -14.71 11.62 -1.40
N ASN A 158 -14.11 12.77 -1.13
CA ASN A 158 -14.77 14.07 -1.30
C ASN A 158 -15.16 14.33 -2.77
N ASN A 159 -14.32 13.91 -3.73
CA ASN A 159 -14.67 13.97 -5.15
C ASN A 159 -15.86 13.06 -5.49
N VAL A 160 -15.95 11.87 -4.90
CA VAL A 160 -17.12 10.99 -5.06
C VAL A 160 -18.37 11.68 -4.51
N CYS A 161 -18.30 12.23 -3.29
CA CYS A 161 -19.42 12.91 -2.66
C CYS A 161 -19.86 14.18 -3.42
N SER A 162 -18.94 14.96 -3.98
CA SER A 162 -19.26 16.15 -4.75
C SER A 162 -19.99 15.85 -6.07
N GLN A 163 -19.88 14.61 -6.56
CA GLN A 163 -20.59 14.12 -7.74
C GLN A 163 -21.88 13.35 -7.40
N GLY A 164 -22.35 13.43 -6.15
CA GLY A 164 -23.59 12.81 -5.71
C GLY A 164 -23.44 11.44 -5.03
N GLY A 165 -22.21 10.97 -4.85
CA GLY A 165 -21.95 9.76 -4.06
C GLY A 165 -22.22 9.96 -2.56
N ILE A 166 -22.45 8.87 -1.86
CA ILE A 166 -22.82 8.88 -0.45
C ILE A 166 -21.70 8.25 0.39
N LEU A 167 -21.37 8.88 1.51
CA LEU A 167 -20.47 8.33 2.53
C LEU A 167 -21.22 8.06 3.84
N ILE A 168 -21.24 6.80 4.26
CA ILE A 168 -21.82 6.36 5.54
C ILE A 168 -20.66 5.97 6.46
N LYS A 169 -20.37 6.82 7.44
CA LYS A 169 -19.35 6.59 8.47
C LYS A 169 -19.94 5.92 9.71
N ASN A 170 -19.09 5.34 10.56
CA ASN A 170 -19.46 4.65 11.78
C ASN A 170 -20.50 3.54 11.52
N ALA A 171 -20.38 2.87 10.39
CA ALA A 171 -21.28 1.83 9.93
C ALA A 171 -20.46 0.57 9.60
N GLU A 172 -20.48 -0.38 10.53
CA GLU A 172 -19.76 -1.64 10.38
C GLU A 172 -20.60 -2.65 9.58
N VAL A 173 -20.03 -3.18 8.51
CA VAL A 173 -20.66 -4.23 7.72
C VAL A 173 -20.53 -5.55 8.46
N LYS A 174 -21.66 -6.25 8.61
CA LYS A 174 -21.78 -7.57 9.23
C LYS A 174 -21.73 -8.69 8.21
N ALA A 175 -22.39 -8.52 7.07
CA ALA A 175 -22.48 -9.51 6.02
C ALA A 175 -22.67 -8.85 4.65
N VAL A 176 -22.24 -9.56 3.59
CA VAL A 176 -22.40 -9.17 2.20
C VAL A 176 -23.18 -10.27 1.49
N ARG A 177 -24.20 -9.89 0.71
CA ARG A 177 -25.00 -10.76 -0.14
C ARG A 177 -25.00 -10.24 -1.58
N ASP A 178 -25.58 -10.98 -2.48
CA ASP A 178 -25.59 -10.64 -3.91
C ASP A 178 -26.29 -9.31 -4.20
N ASP A 179 -27.32 -8.98 -3.41
CA ASP A 179 -28.20 -7.83 -3.64
C ASP A 179 -28.16 -6.79 -2.51
N CYS A 180 -27.45 -7.06 -1.41
CA CYS A 180 -27.40 -6.15 -0.28
C CYS A 180 -26.17 -6.30 0.62
N VAL A 181 -25.95 -5.26 1.42
CA VAL A 181 -24.95 -5.24 2.50
C VAL A 181 -25.69 -5.05 3.83
N GLU A 182 -25.49 -5.96 4.79
CA GLU A 182 -26.07 -5.90 6.13
C GLU A 182 -25.09 -5.21 7.09
N LEU A 183 -25.57 -4.20 7.81
CA LEU A 183 -24.81 -3.52 8.84
C LEU A 183 -25.04 -4.15 10.23
N ARG A 184 -24.08 -3.98 11.14
CA ARG A 184 -24.22 -4.48 12.52
C ARG A 184 -25.34 -3.79 13.32
N ASP A 185 -25.73 -2.59 12.93
CA ASP A 185 -26.84 -1.85 13.54
C ASP A 185 -28.23 -2.26 13.03
N GLY A 186 -28.29 -3.26 12.16
CA GLY A 186 -29.52 -3.84 11.63
C GLY A 186 -30.00 -3.21 10.31
N ARG A 187 -29.39 -2.13 9.84
CA ARG A 187 -29.72 -1.58 8.51
C ARG A 187 -29.29 -2.54 7.39
N VAL A 188 -30.11 -2.61 6.36
CA VAL A 188 -29.83 -3.35 5.13
C VAL A 188 -29.79 -2.35 3.97
N LEU A 189 -28.67 -2.31 3.28
CA LEU A 189 -28.44 -1.41 2.14
C LEU A 189 -28.52 -2.22 0.85
N GLN A 190 -29.52 -1.93 0.02
CA GLN A 190 -29.72 -2.60 -1.27
C GLN A 190 -28.71 -2.09 -2.32
N THR A 191 -28.13 -3.01 -3.10
CA THR A 191 -27.13 -2.69 -4.11
C THR A 191 -27.18 -3.68 -5.26
N ASP A 192 -26.69 -3.29 -6.42
CA ASP A 192 -26.53 -4.19 -7.56
C ASP A 192 -25.10 -4.76 -7.61
N ILE A 193 -24.14 -4.05 -6.98
CA ILE A 193 -22.74 -4.41 -6.92
C ILE A 193 -22.17 -4.06 -5.54
N SER A 194 -21.37 -4.96 -4.97
CA SER A 194 -20.60 -4.72 -3.75
C SER A 194 -19.11 -4.86 -4.02
N VAL A 195 -18.29 -3.86 -3.64
CA VAL A 195 -16.82 -3.93 -3.69
C VAL A 195 -16.27 -3.96 -2.26
N ILE A 196 -15.66 -5.08 -1.89
CA ILE A 196 -15.20 -5.31 -0.52
C ILE A 196 -13.73 -4.91 -0.39
N ALA A 197 -13.49 -3.72 0.16
CA ALA A 197 -12.17 -3.11 0.38
C ALA A 197 -11.89 -2.90 1.89
N SER A 198 -12.30 -3.84 2.72
CA SER A 198 -12.35 -3.76 4.20
C SER A 198 -11.00 -3.97 4.91
N GLY A 199 -9.88 -4.02 4.15
CA GLY A 199 -8.54 -4.17 4.70
C GLY A 199 -8.36 -5.47 5.49
N THR A 200 -7.94 -5.39 6.74
CA THR A 200 -7.70 -6.57 7.59
C THR A 200 -8.97 -7.34 7.97
N SER A 201 -10.15 -6.71 7.88
CA SER A 201 -11.44 -7.39 8.11
C SER A 201 -11.96 -8.13 6.88
N LEU A 202 -11.16 -8.24 5.80
CA LEU A 202 -11.59 -8.94 4.59
C LEU A 202 -11.96 -10.40 4.87
N ALA A 203 -11.15 -11.12 5.64
CA ALA A 203 -11.39 -12.52 5.96
C ALA A 203 -12.63 -12.74 6.87
N GLU A 204 -13.10 -11.71 7.58
CA GLU A 204 -14.35 -11.77 8.36
C GLU A 204 -15.58 -11.73 7.44
N LEU A 205 -15.53 -10.94 6.37
CA LEU A 205 -16.62 -10.78 5.41
C LEU A 205 -16.59 -11.82 4.28
N LEU A 206 -15.40 -12.23 3.88
CA LEU A 206 -15.13 -13.18 2.80
C LEU A 206 -14.10 -14.22 3.27
N PRO A 207 -14.52 -15.21 4.10
CA PRO A 207 -13.60 -16.15 4.78
C PRO A 207 -12.88 -17.12 3.84
N GLN A 208 -13.31 -17.22 2.58
CA GLN A 208 -12.61 -17.98 1.53
C GLN A 208 -11.27 -17.38 1.13
N PHE A 209 -11.01 -16.10 1.43
CA PHE A 209 -9.73 -15.46 1.11
C PHE A 209 -8.79 -15.47 2.32
N PRO A 210 -7.59 -16.02 2.17
CA PRO A 210 -6.64 -16.24 3.27
C PRO A 210 -5.86 -14.94 3.58
N VAL A 211 -6.55 -13.85 3.88
CA VAL A 211 -5.92 -12.58 4.26
C VAL A 211 -5.67 -12.55 5.76
N ARG A 212 -4.43 -12.24 6.16
CA ARG A 212 -4.01 -12.13 7.55
C ARG A 212 -3.53 -10.72 7.88
N ALA A 213 -3.75 -10.31 9.14
CA ALA A 213 -3.20 -9.07 9.65
C ALA A 213 -1.70 -9.24 9.95
N ARG A 214 -0.84 -8.35 9.38
CA ARG A 214 0.58 -8.29 9.65
C ARG A 214 0.93 -6.94 10.23
N LYS A 215 1.39 -6.93 11.49
CA LYS A 215 1.69 -5.72 12.25
C LYS A 215 2.99 -5.08 11.79
N GLY A 216 3.04 -3.75 11.79
CA GLY A 216 4.24 -2.97 11.56
C GLY A 216 4.27 -1.72 12.41
N HIS A 217 5.47 -1.24 12.75
CA HIS A 217 5.70 -0.06 13.58
C HIS A 217 6.28 1.08 12.77
N LEU A 218 5.94 2.30 13.17
CA LEU A 218 6.51 3.54 12.64
C LEU A 218 6.79 4.52 13.79
N VAL A 219 7.75 5.39 13.53
CA VAL A 219 8.05 6.56 14.36
C VAL A 219 8.02 7.82 13.49
N ILE A 220 7.49 8.91 14.03
CA ILE A 220 7.64 10.25 13.45
C ILE A 220 8.52 11.09 14.36
N THR A 221 9.49 11.81 13.77
CA THR A 221 10.41 12.67 14.50
C THR A 221 9.86 14.08 14.69
N ASP A 222 10.52 14.89 15.47
CA ASP A 222 10.45 16.34 15.40
C ASP A 222 10.90 16.85 14.01
N ARG A 223 10.80 18.17 13.79
CA ARG A 223 11.14 18.76 12.50
C ARG A 223 12.65 18.88 12.33
N ALA A 224 13.16 18.32 11.24
CA ALA A 224 14.52 18.42 10.76
C ALA A 224 14.49 18.62 9.22
N PRO A 225 14.13 19.82 8.72
CA PRO A 225 14.00 20.07 7.29
C PRO A 225 15.31 19.78 6.55
N ALA A 226 15.18 19.15 5.37
CA ALA A 226 16.31 18.76 4.54
C ALA A 226 17.32 17.76 5.17
N PHE A 227 16.98 17.16 6.30
CA PHE A 227 17.79 16.11 6.94
C PHE A 227 17.87 14.84 6.05
N VAL A 228 16.78 14.51 5.38
CA VAL A 228 16.66 13.48 4.34
C VAL A 228 15.91 14.11 3.16
N ARG A 229 16.35 13.82 1.95
CA ARG A 229 15.76 14.35 0.71
C ARG A 229 14.97 13.31 -0.08
N HIS A 230 15.41 12.05 -0.02
CA HIS A 230 14.81 10.92 -0.71
C HIS A 230 14.13 9.98 0.29
N GLN A 231 13.27 9.13 -0.20
CA GLN A 231 12.88 7.94 0.54
C GLN A 231 14.06 6.97 0.55
N LEU A 232 14.53 6.60 1.74
CA LEU A 232 15.68 5.70 1.95
C LEU A 232 15.19 4.32 2.37
N VAL A 233 15.64 3.29 1.69
CA VAL A 233 15.33 1.88 2.01
C VAL A 233 16.61 1.06 1.87
N GLU A 234 16.91 0.18 2.82
CA GLU A 234 18.02 -0.75 2.65
C GLU A 234 17.74 -1.78 1.57
N LEU A 235 18.72 -2.09 0.73
CA LEU A 235 18.57 -3.09 -0.33
C LEU A 235 18.44 -4.52 0.25
N GLY A 236 19.13 -4.80 1.34
CA GLY A 236 19.01 -6.04 2.11
C GLY A 236 17.62 -6.33 2.67
N TYR A 237 16.71 -5.36 2.64
CA TYR A 237 15.29 -5.56 2.94
C TYR A 237 14.66 -6.67 2.11
N LEU A 238 15.05 -6.82 0.86
CA LEU A 238 14.55 -7.89 -0.03
C LEU A 238 14.95 -9.28 0.49
N LYS A 239 16.15 -9.43 1.07
CA LYS A 239 16.60 -10.69 1.69
C LYS A 239 15.84 -11.00 2.97
N SER A 240 15.58 -9.99 3.82
CA SER A 240 14.87 -10.16 5.10
C SER A 240 13.35 -10.21 4.93
N ALA A 241 12.81 -9.64 3.86
CA ALA A 241 11.38 -9.60 3.58
C ALA A 241 10.81 -10.97 3.17
N HIS A 242 11.64 -11.81 2.58
CA HIS A 242 11.28 -13.16 2.10
C HIS A 242 11.76 -14.28 3.03
N ALA A 243 12.62 -13.98 4.02
CA ALA A 243 13.12 -14.95 4.97
C ALA A 243 12.16 -15.06 6.16
N THR A 244 11.35 -16.13 6.17
CA THR A 244 10.64 -16.71 7.32
C THR A 244 9.48 -15.91 7.95
N GLU A 245 8.55 -16.66 8.58
CA GLU A 245 7.48 -16.17 9.48
C GLU A 245 8.01 -15.47 10.77
N ALA A 246 9.30 -15.18 10.84
CA ALA A 246 9.92 -14.52 11.98
C ALA A 246 9.71 -13.00 11.93
N ASP A 247 9.61 -12.39 13.09
CA ASP A 247 9.59 -10.93 13.25
C ASP A 247 10.86 -10.33 12.64
N SER A 248 10.70 -9.26 11.86
CA SER A 248 11.82 -8.60 11.17
C SER A 248 11.71 -7.08 11.22
N VAL A 249 12.87 -6.43 11.12
CA VAL A 249 13.00 -4.98 11.02
C VAL A 249 13.87 -4.64 9.81
N ALA A 250 13.62 -3.47 9.23
CA ALA A 250 14.40 -2.96 8.11
C ALA A 250 14.58 -1.44 8.21
N PHE A 251 15.68 -0.94 7.66
CA PHE A 251 15.92 0.50 7.54
C PHE A 251 15.00 1.08 6.47
N ASN A 252 14.18 2.02 6.88
CA ASN A 252 13.34 2.80 6.00
C ASN A 252 13.12 4.19 6.62
N VAL A 253 13.54 5.23 5.94
CA VAL A 253 13.38 6.63 6.38
C VAL A 253 12.83 7.45 5.23
N GLN A 254 11.83 8.25 5.52
CA GLN A 254 11.11 9.04 4.54
C GLN A 254 10.95 10.49 5.03
N PRO A 255 11.24 11.50 4.20
CA PRO A 255 10.94 12.89 4.51
C PRO A 255 9.44 13.16 4.38
N ARG A 256 8.93 14.10 5.17
CA ARG A 256 7.62 14.69 5.05
C ARG A 256 7.71 16.16 4.62
N ALA A 257 6.73 16.66 3.90
CA ALA A 257 6.64 18.07 3.52
C ALA A 257 6.63 19.01 4.74
N THR A 258 6.19 18.51 5.89
CA THR A 258 6.24 19.23 7.19
C THR A 258 7.64 19.37 7.78
N GLY A 259 8.65 18.73 7.18
CA GLY A 259 10.03 18.68 7.67
C GLY A 259 10.29 17.61 8.73
N GLN A 260 9.30 16.79 9.05
CA GLN A 260 9.46 15.62 9.93
C GLN A 260 9.97 14.42 9.13
N LEU A 261 10.49 13.40 9.82
CA LEU A 261 10.86 12.13 9.21
C LEU A 261 9.94 11.03 9.72
N LEU A 262 9.54 10.12 8.81
CA LEU A 262 8.96 8.83 9.18
C LEU A 262 10.08 7.78 9.18
N ILE A 263 10.20 7.04 10.28
CA ILE A 263 11.15 5.93 10.44
C ILE A 263 10.37 4.62 10.53
N GLY A 264 10.74 3.65 9.74
CA GLY A 264 10.21 2.29 9.68
C GLY A 264 11.32 1.32 9.28
N SER A 265 11.05 0.11 9.09
CA SER A 265 9.77 -0.58 9.24
C SER A 265 9.97 -1.86 10.02
N SER A 266 8.88 -2.46 10.46
CA SER A 266 8.91 -3.78 11.07
C SER A 266 7.79 -4.66 10.52
N ARG A 267 7.94 -5.98 10.73
CA ARG A 267 6.94 -6.98 10.39
C ARG A 267 6.84 -7.96 11.54
N GLN A 268 5.61 -8.14 12.05
CA GLN A 268 5.28 -9.13 13.07
C GLN A 268 4.07 -9.93 12.63
N TYR A 269 4.14 -11.23 12.84
CA TYR A 269 3.06 -12.16 12.55
C TYR A 269 2.28 -12.47 13.84
N GLN A 270 1.05 -12.99 13.70
CA GLN A 270 0.20 -13.50 14.79
C GLN A 270 -0.14 -12.48 15.90
N MET A 271 0.07 -11.19 15.70
CA MET A 271 -0.22 -10.15 16.69
C MET A 271 -1.60 -9.53 16.44
N GLN A 272 -2.45 -9.50 17.47
CA GLN A 272 -3.79 -8.91 17.41
C GLN A 272 -3.87 -7.51 18.02
N SER A 273 -2.93 -7.13 18.88
CA SER A 273 -2.93 -5.84 19.54
C SER A 273 -2.21 -4.77 18.72
N ALA A 274 -2.84 -3.60 18.56
CA ALA A 274 -2.24 -2.40 17.96
C ALA A 274 -1.28 -1.66 18.91
N GLN A 275 -1.06 -2.13 20.12
CA GLN A 275 -0.07 -1.55 21.04
C GLN A 275 1.33 -1.66 20.44
N VAL A 276 2.16 -0.64 20.71
CA VAL A 276 3.57 -0.64 20.28
C VAL A 276 4.32 -1.71 21.05
N ASP A 277 5.02 -2.58 20.33
CA ASP A 277 5.99 -3.51 20.90
C ASP A 277 7.31 -2.78 21.04
N HIS A 278 7.74 -2.54 22.28
CA HIS A 278 8.93 -1.76 22.56
C HIS A 278 10.23 -2.49 22.15
N GLY A 279 10.25 -3.82 22.19
CA GLY A 279 11.42 -4.60 21.76
C GLY A 279 11.63 -4.47 20.24
N ILE A 280 10.57 -4.63 19.46
CA ILE A 280 10.59 -4.45 18.00
C ILE A 280 10.87 -2.99 17.64
N LEU A 281 10.27 -2.03 18.35
CA LEU A 281 10.53 -0.61 18.14
C LEU A 281 12.02 -0.28 18.34
N GLN A 282 12.62 -0.79 19.41
CA GLN A 282 14.03 -0.60 19.69
C GLN A 282 14.92 -1.24 18.62
N ALA A 283 14.61 -2.47 18.18
CA ALA A 283 15.33 -3.14 17.10
C ALA A 283 15.26 -2.34 15.80
N MET A 284 14.07 -1.82 15.45
CA MET A 284 13.86 -0.97 14.27
C MET A 284 14.66 0.34 14.35
N LEU A 285 14.65 1.01 15.48
CA LEU A 285 15.44 2.24 15.68
C LEU A 285 16.95 1.94 15.64
N ASN A 286 17.41 0.84 16.24
CA ASN A 286 18.81 0.43 16.16
C ASN A 286 19.24 0.17 14.70
N ARG A 287 18.38 -0.43 13.88
CA ARG A 287 18.64 -0.61 12.44
C ARG A 287 18.72 0.75 11.72
N ALA A 288 17.82 1.69 12.04
CA ALA A 288 17.87 3.04 11.49
C ALA A 288 19.15 3.78 11.91
N PHE A 289 19.57 3.68 13.15
CA PHE A 289 20.81 4.29 13.66
C PHE A 289 22.08 3.66 13.10
N TYR A 290 22.01 2.40 12.64
CA TYR A 290 23.11 1.77 11.93
C TYR A 290 23.39 2.47 10.60
N PHE A 291 22.35 2.76 9.81
CA PHE A 291 22.49 3.47 8.55
C PHE A 291 22.67 4.99 8.69
N MET A 292 22.02 5.59 9.68
CA MET A 292 22.01 7.04 9.94
C MET A 292 22.23 7.34 11.43
N PRO A 293 23.48 7.33 11.94
CA PRO A 293 23.77 7.59 13.34
C PRO A 293 23.26 8.95 13.85
N SER A 294 23.19 9.93 12.96
CA SER A 294 22.70 11.30 13.26
C SER A 294 21.20 11.35 13.63
N LEU A 295 20.40 10.32 13.30
CA LEU A 295 19.00 10.21 13.75
C LEU A 295 18.86 10.18 15.28
N LYS A 296 19.91 9.78 16.02
CA LYS A 296 19.93 9.80 17.50
C LYS A 296 19.79 11.20 18.10
N GLN A 297 20.01 12.25 17.30
CA GLN A 297 19.90 13.64 17.71
C GLN A 297 18.48 14.18 17.61
N LEU A 298 17.58 13.45 16.94
CA LEU A 298 16.20 13.88 16.74
C LEU A 298 15.28 13.33 17.82
N GLY A 299 14.31 14.14 18.24
CA GLY A 299 13.26 13.72 19.15
C GLY A 299 12.21 12.87 18.44
N ALA A 300 11.75 11.81 19.08
CA ALA A 300 10.58 11.04 18.63
C ALA A 300 9.30 11.71 19.15
N VAL A 301 8.46 12.22 18.24
CA VAL A 301 7.17 12.84 18.60
C VAL A 301 6.11 11.77 18.90
N ARG A 302 6.09 10.70 18.10
CA ARG A 302 5.11 9.62 18.23
C ARG A 302 5.65 8.32 17.64
N ALA A 303 5.32 7.21 18.30
CA ALA A 303 5.41 5.86 17.74
C ALA A 303 4.00 5.24 17.67
N TRP A 304 3.74 4.43 16.65
CA TRP A 304 2.48 3.69 16.51
C TRP A 304 2.70 2.39 15.78
N ALA A 305 1.70 1.51 15.86
CA ALA A 305 1.64 0.30 15.08
C ALA A 305 0.36 0.27 14.25
N GLY A 306 0.40 -0.43 13.13
CA GLY A 306 -0.74 -0.69 12.27
C GLY A 306 -0.68 -2.08 11.66
N PHE A 307 -1.73 -2.46 10.95
CA PHE A 307 -1.86 -3.79 10.38
C PHE A 307 -1.99 -3.71 8.86
N ARG A 308 -1.14 -4.47 8.18
CA ARG A 308 -1.24 -4.73 6.74
C ARG A 308 -2.19 -5.90 6.52
N ALA A 309 -3.02 -5.83 5.49
CA ALA A 309 -3.83 -6.95 5.03
C ALA A 309 -2.99 -7.79 4.06
N ALA A 310 -2.36 -8.84 4.56
CA ALA A 310 -1.41 -9.66 3.82
C ALA A 310 -2.11 -10.86 3.16
N SER A 311 -1.83 -11.07 1.87
CA SER A 311 -2.15 -12.28 1.12
C SER A 311 -0.97 -13.26 1.13
N PRO A 312 -1.18 -14.57 0.94
CA PRO A 312 -0.10 -15.56 0.97
C PRO A 312 0.96 -15.39 -0.12
N ASP A 313 0.56 -14.87 -1.27
CA ASP A 313 1.39 -14.69 -2.46
C ASP A 313 1.87 -13.24 -2.67
N HIS A 314 1.65 -12.39 -1.67
CA HIS A 314 2.02 -10.97 -1.69
C HIS A 314 1.38 -10.13 -2.81
N LEU A 315 0.42 -10.68 -3.55
CA LEU A 315 -0.35 -9.95 -4.57
C LEU A 315 -1.75 -9.59 -4.05
N PRO A 316 -2.31 -8.43 -4.44
CA PRO A 316 -3.67 -8.09 -4.06
C PRO A 316 -4.68 -9.05 -4.68
N ILE A 317 -5.83 -9.16 -4.05
CA ILE A 317 -6.98 -9.93 -4.51
C ILE A 317 -7.97 -8.94 -5.12
N LEU A 318 -8.09 -8.97 -6.45
CA LEU A 318 -8.90 -8.01 -7.22
C LEU A 318 -9.82 -8.73 -8.20
N GLY A 319 -11.12 -8.54 -8.08
CA GLY A 319 -12.06 -9.07 -9.05
C GLY A 319 -13.32 -9.71 -8.47
N PRO A 320 -14.13 -10.39 -9.32
CA PRO A 320 -15.38 -10.99 -8.91
C PRO A 320 -15.18 -12.19 -7.98
N VAL A 321 -16.05 -12.31 -6.98
CA VAL A 321 -16.07 -13.41 -6.02
C VAL A 321 -16.85 -14.58 -6.61
N ALA A 322 -16.22 -15.74 -6.75
CA ALA A 322 -16.87 -16.92 -7.33
C ALA A 322 -18.08 -17.37 -6.51
N GLY A 323 -19.15 -17.75 -7.19
CA GLY A 323 -20.41 -18.22 -6.58
C GLY A 323 -21.31 -17.10 -6.07
N THR A 324 -21.01 -15.84 -6.39
CA THR A 324 -21.84 -14.67 -6.06
C THR A 324 -22.20 -13.89 -7.32
N ALA A 325 -23.30 -13.14 -7.27
CA ALA A 325 -23.70 -12.22 -8.31
C ALA A 325 -23.43 -10.77 -7.84
N GLY A 326 -22.49 -10.07 -8.50
CA GLY A 326 -22.21 -8.65 -8.21
C GLY A 326 -21.30 -8.38 -7.00
N VAL A 327 -20.72 -9.40 -6.35
CA VAL A 327 -19.74 -9.19 -5.27
C VAL A 327 -18.32 -9.21 -5.82
N TYR A 328 -17.57 -8.15 -5.56
CA TYR A 328 -16.16 -7.98 -5.93
C TYR A 328 -15.30 -7.80 -4.69
N VAL A 329 -14.05 -8.22 -4.77
CA VAL A 329 -13.05 -8.02 -3.73
C VAL A 329 -11.94 -7.09 -4.23
N ALA A 330 -11.48 -6.18 -3.35
CA ALA A 330 -10.31 -5.33 -3.55
C ALA A 330 -9.52 -5.27 -2.23
N GLY A 331 -8.63 -6.26 -1.99
CA GLY A 331 -7.94 -6.40 -0.71
C GLY A 331 -6.65 -7.20 -0.79
N GLY A 332 -6.06 -7.50 0.36
CA GLY A 332 -4.84 -8.31 0.41
C GLY A 332 -3.60 -7.63 -0.17
N HIS A 333 -3.55 -6.31 -0.18
CA HIS A 333 -2.47 -5.52 -0.82
C HIS A 333 -1.13 -5.59 -0.08
N GLU A 334 -1.04 -6.35 0.97
CA GLU A 334 0.16 -6.43 1.80
C GLU A 334 0.59 -5.04 2.30
N GLY A 335 1.85 -4.65 2.17
CA GLY A 335 2.37 -3.32 2.50
C GLY A 335 2.25 -2.28 1.38
N LEU A 336 1.76 -2.66 0.20
CA LEU A 336 1.74 -1.84 -1.01
C LEU A 336 0.38 -1.20 -1.33
N GLY A 337 -0.59 -1.27 -0.42
CA GLY A 337 -1.96 -0.81 -0.70
C GLY A 337 -2.07 0.67 -1.07
N ILE A 338 -1.16 1.52 -0.60
CA ILE A 338 -1.11 2.94 -1.00
C ILE A 338 -0.63 3.04 -2.44
N THR A 339 0.51 2.44 -2.77
CA THR A 339 1.03 2.39 -4.14
C THR A 339 0.00 1.84 -5.11
N THR A 340 -0.56 0.65 -4.84
CA THR A 340 -1.36 -0.14 -5.79
C THR A 340 -2.83 0.22 -5.83
N SER A 341 -3.29 1.19 -5.01
CA SER A 341 -4.71 1.53 -4.89
C SER A 341 -5.34 2.01 -6.19
N LEU A 342 -4.67 2.90 -6.93
CA LEU A 342 -5.24 3.44 -8.17
C LEU A 342 -5.34 2.38 -9.27
N ALA A 343 -4.30 1.55 -9.46
CA ALA A 343 -4.37 0.45 -10.41
C ALA A 343 -5.42 -0.58 -9.98
N GLY A 344 -5.49 -0.92 -8.68
CA GLY A 344 -6.50 -1.82 -8.15
C GLY A 344 -7.91 -1.33 -8.40
N GLY A 345 -8.20 -0.06 -8.10
CA GLY A 345 -9.49 0.57 -8.37
C GLY A 345 -9.83 0.62 -9.85
N ARG A 346 -8.84 0.93 -10.70
CA ARG A 346 -9.01 0.93 -12.15
C ARG A 346 -9.31 -0.47 -12.71
N LEU A 347 -8.60 -1.50 -12.26
CA LEU A 347 -8.84 -2.88 -12.66
C LEU A 347 -10.26 -3.35 -12.29
N ILE A 348 -10.74 -3.03 -11.08
CA ILE A 348 -12.12 -3.32 -10.67
C ILE A 348 -13.13 -2.63 -11.60
N ALA A 349 -12.92 -1.35 -11.89
CA ALA A 349 -13.80 -0.59 -12.78
C ALA A 349 -13.78 -1.15 -14.22
N ASP A 350 -12.60 -1.53 -14.73
CA ASP A 350 -12.47 -2.12 -16.06
C ASP A 350 -13.18 -3.48 -16.16
N MET A 351 -13.04 -4.34 -15.14
CA MET A 351 -13.73 -5.63 -15.08
C MET A 351 -15.25 -5.46 -15.06
N LEU A 352 -15.77 -4.50 -14.28
CA LEU A 352 -17.20 -4.21 -14.20
C LEU A 352 -17.77 -3.68 -15.53
N ALA A 353 -17.02 -2.83 -16.20
CA ALA A 353 -17.39 -2.26 -17.49
C ALA A 353 -17.13 -3.21 -18.70
N GLY A 354 -16.47 -4.36 -18.47
CA GLY A 354 -16.05 -5.25 -19.55
C GLY A 354 -14.99 -4.65 -20.48
N ARG A 355 -14.19 -3.72 -19.99
CA ARG A 355 -13.11 -3.06 -20.76
C ARG A 355 -11.82 -3.90 -20.70
N THR A 356 -11.02 -3.79 -21.75
CA THR A 356 -9.65 -4.30 -21.73
C THR A 356 -8.82 -3.45 -20.75
N SER A 357 -8.21 -4.08 -19.76
CA SER A 357 -7.34 -3.42 -18.79
C SER A 357 -5.97 -3.13 -19.38
N ALA A 358 -5.30 -2.09 -18.87
CA ALA A 358 -3.95 -1.70 -19.32
C ALA A 358 -2.85 -2.72 -18.95
N ILE A 359 -3.11 -3.57 -17.95
CA ILE A 359 -2.26 -4.69 -17.55
C ILE A 359 -3.11 -5.96 -17.43
N ASP A 360 -2.47 -7.13 -17.54
CA ASP A 360 -3.15 -8.41 -17.35
C ASP A 360 -3.73 -8.53 -15.93
N PRO A 361 -5.05 -8.65 -15.74
CA PRO A 361 -5.66 -8.81 -14.43
C PRO A 361 -5.54 -10.23 -13.86
N ALA A 362 -5.22 -11.23 -14.66
CA ALA A 362 -5.25 -12.65 -14.28
C ALA A 362 -4.45 -12.97 -13.00
N PRO A 363 -3.22 -12.43 -12.78
CA PRO A 363 -2.47 -12.70 -11.56
C PRO A 363 -3.14 -12.23 -10.26
N TYR A 364 -4.09 -11.28 -10.34
CA TYR A 364 -4.73 -10.69 -9.16
C TYR A 364 -6.13 -11.26 -8.91
N LEU A 365 -6.67 -12.07 -9.83
CA LEU A 365 -8.03 -12.58 -9.70
C LEU A 365 -8.22 -13.47 -8.47
N PRO A 366 -9.39 -13.36 -7.79
CA PRO A 366 -9.73 -14.21 -6.64
C PRO A 366 -9.70 -15.71 -6.93
N ALA A 367 -9.95 -16.11 -8.18
CA ALA A 367 -9.99 -17.51 -8.62
C ALA A 367 -8.67 -18.27 -8.34
N ARG A 368 -7.53 -17.56 -8.18
CA ARG A 368 -6.26 -18.20 -7.81
C ARG A 368 -6.26 -18.82 -6.41
N PHE A 369 -7.25 -18.50 -5.58
CA PHE A 369 -7.47 -19.10 -4.26
C PHE A 369 -8.64 -20.09 -4.25
N ALA A 370 -9.18 -20.50 -5.40
CA ALA A 370 -10.26 -21.47 -5.47
C ALA A 370 -9.82 -22.83 -4.92
N ALA A 371 -10.72 -23.45 -4.14
CA ALA A 371 -10.66 -24.82 -3.59
C ALA A 371 -9.27 -25.37 -3.21
N GLY A 372 -8.85 -25.16 -1.98
CA GLY A 372 -7.74 -25.92 -1.34
C GLY A 372 -6.33 -25.36 -1.46
N SER A 373 -6.05 -24.46 -2.41
CA SER A 373 -4.69 -23.97 -2.68
C SER A 373 -4.17 -22.90 -1.71
N GLY A 374 -5.05 -22.16 -1.04
CA GLY A 374 -4.67 -20.98 -0.24
C GLY A 374 -4.23 -21.29 1.20
N ARG A 375 -4.69 -22.40 1.78
CA ARG A 375 -4.33 -22.75 3.17
C ARG A 375 -2.92 -23.36 3.26
N GLU A 376 -2.47 -24.06 2.23
CA GLU A 376 -1.16 -24.72 2.23
C GLU A 376 0.00 -23.78 1.87
N ARG A 377 -0.26 -22.63 1.21
CA ARG A 377 0.79 -21.70 0.76
C ARG A 377 1.40 -20.83 1.85
N TRP A 378 0.78 -20.71 3.03
CA TRP A 378 1.39 -20.02 4.18
C TRP A 378 2.52 -20.83 4.84
N HIS A 379 2.69 -22.13 4.50
CA HIS A 379 3.65 -23.03 5.13
C HIS A 379 4.93 -23.26 4.33
N HIS A 380 5.09 -22.62 3.13
CA HIS A 380 6.21 -22.90 2.23
C HIS A 380 6.88 -21.63 1.65
N GLY A 381 6.84 -20.51 2.38
CA GLY A 381 7.52 -19.28 2.02
C GLY A 381 8.59 -18.89 3.03
#